data_5c65b0d51673218e0d8a5481619ce413
#
_entry.id   5c65b0d51673218e0d8a5481619ce413
#
_cell.length_a   1.000
_cell.length_b   1.000
_cell.length_c   1.000
_cell.angle_alpha   90.00
_cell.angle_beta   90.00
_cell.angle_gamma   90.00
#
_symmetry.space_group_name_H-M   'P 1'
#
loop_
_entity.id
_entity.type
_entity.pdbx_description
1 polymer ?
#
loop_
_entity_poly.entity_id
_entity_poly.type
_entity_poly.pdbx_seq_one_letter_code
_entity_poly.pdbx_strand_id
1 'polypeptide(L)'
;MSSIGEALVAQLSDRGVDCVFGIPGVHTIELYRGLAASGIRHVTPRHEQGAGFMADGYARVSGKPGVAFVITGPGLTNTLTAMGQARADSVPMLVVSGVNTLTSLGKRMGHLHELPDQRAMARTVALISERVESADDLAPMLDHVFDPFQSGRPGPTHLEIPLDVAGAPYTAQAPTQSIAAVPALSAEQISQAAALLAQSKTPLILAGGGVRKAGDALRALAEKLGAPVVQTVNARGVMFDHPLGVPASPSLQAVRALIAQSDVVLALGTELGPTDYDMYASGTMPEIQRLIRVDICAEQLSRHATELPILGDAASAIDALNAAIDGDVAANGADRAAKARRDAFDEIGPEMRALCDTLAEVRGAVPGAIMVGDSAQPIYAGNLYYDHDRPGGWFNAATGFGALGYGIPAAIGAALAAPDTPVICIAGDGGAQFSLPELMCAVQEKLPICFLIWNNHGYQEIATSMVDAGVSVVGCDPTPPDFAAVAQSCGLPFWRCDTRPGGVAEALQAAMVAGGPSLIEIQAQPSPV
;
A
#
# COMPACT_ATOMS: atom_id res chain seq x y z
N MET A 1 1.91 13.30 -38.16
CA MET A 1 2.87 12.51 -37.39
C MET A 1 2.56 12.82 -35.95
N SER A 2 2.48 11.80 -35.08
CA SER A 2 2.30 12.00 -33.65
C SER A 2 3.60 12.55 -33.03
N SER A 3 3.48 13.27 -31.91
CA SER A 3 4.64 13.66 -31.11
C SER A 3 5.12 12.49 -30.27
N ILE A 4 6.35 12.59 -29.72
CA ILE A 4 6.87 11.58 -28.78
C ILE A 4 6.00 11.53 -27.53
N GLY A 5 5.46 12.65 -27.03
CA GLY A 5 4.52 12.69 -25.92
C GLY A 5 3.21 11.94 -26.20
N GLU A 6 2.63 12.09 -27.41
CA GLU A 6 1.46 11.31 -27.83
C GLU A 6 1.78 9.81 -27.93
N ALA A 7 2.95 9.46 -28.47
CA ALA A 7 3.41 8.08 -28.57
C ALA A 7 3.66 7.44 -27.20
N LEU A 8 4.18 8.21 -26.23
CA LEU A 8 4.34 7.76 -24.86
C LEU A 8 2.99 7.33 -24.25
N VAL A 9 1.96 8.17 -24.39
CA VAL A 9 0.62 7.87 -23.87
C VAL A 9 0.00 6.66 -24.56
N ALA A 10 0.15 6.54 -25.89
CA ALA A 10 -0.30 5.37 -26.62
C ALA A 10 0.38 4.08 -26.12
N GLN A 11 1.70 4.11 -25.91
CA GLN A 11 2.45 2.97 -25.37
C GLN A 11 2.12 2.65 -23.90
N LEU A 12 1.70 3.63 -23.09
CA LEU A 12 1.14 3.37 -21.75
C LEU A 12 -0.19 2.61 -21.86
N SER A 13 -1.07 3.02 -22.78
CA SER A 13 -2.34 2.32 -23.05
C SER A 13 -2.09 0.87 -23.48
N ASP A 14 -1.13 0.63 -24.38
CA ASP A 14 -0.76 -0.72 -24.84
C ASP A 14 -0.23 -1.61 -23.68
N ARG A 15 0.34 -1.01 -22.64
CA ARG A 15 0.79 -1.68 -21.40
C ARG A 15 -0.30 -1.82 -20.35
N GLY A 16 -1.57 -1.51 -20.70
CA GLY A 16 -2.74 -1.69 -19.86
C GLY A 16 -2.99 -0.57 -18.85
N VAL A 17 -2.33 0.59 -19.00
CA VAL A 17 -2.66 1.78 -18.22
C VAL A 17 -4.00 2.34 -18.70
N ASP A 18 -4.96 2.43 -17.79
CA ASP A 18 -6.34 2.88 -18.07
C ASP A 18 -6.75 4.08 -17.23
N CYS A 19 -5.92 4.48 -16.25
CA CYS A 19 -6.14 5.65 -15.40
C CYS A 19 -4.82 6.39 -15.13
N VAL A 20 -4.85 7.72 -15.21
CA VAL A 20 -3.72 8.60 -14.90
C VAL A 20 -4.17 9.72 -13.98
N PHE A 21 -3.36 10.00 -12.96
CA PHE A 21 -3.57 11.06 -11.99
C PHE A 21 -2.59 12.21 -12.26
N GLY A 22 -3.07 13.46 -12.36
CA GLY A 22 -2.13 14.55 -12.58
C GLY A 22 -2.78 15.91 -12.74
N ILE A 23 -1.96 16.94 -12.57
CA ILE A 23 -2.34 18.34 -12.79
C ILE A 23 -1.65 18.81 -14.07
N PRO A 24 -2.41 19.29 -15.08
CA PRO A 24 -1.82 19.77 -16.33
C PRO A 24 -0.96 21.02 -16.10
N GLY A 25 0.12 21.12 -16.85
CA GLY A 25 0.99 22.28 -16.86
C GLY A 25 1.79 22.39 -18.15
N VAL A 26 2.49 23.49 -18.35
CA VAL A 26 3.21 23.78 -19.61
C VAL A 26 4.23 22.69 -19.99
N HIS A 27 4.80 22.00 -19.00
CA HIS A 27 5.79 20.94 -19.23
C HIS A 27 5.18 19.57 -19.60
N THR A 28 3.86 19.45 -19.58
CA THR A 28 3.16 18.16 -19.83
C THR A 28 2.13 18.25 -20.94
N ILE A 29 2.05 19.38 -21.69
CA ILE A 29 1.04 19.62 -22.73
C ILE A 29 1.00 18.47 -23.76
N GLU A 30 2.14 17.97 -24.21
CA GLU A 30 2.19 16.89 -25.19
C GLU A 30 1.70 15.54 -24.64
N LEU A 31 1.87 15.29 -23.34
CA LEU A 31 1.27 14.13 -22.68
C LEU A 31 -0.26 14.27 -22.63
N TYR A 32 -0.77 15.45 -22.30
CA TYR A 32 -2.22 15.71 -22.28
C TYR A 32 -2.83 15.71 -23.68
N ARG A 33 -2.07 16.05 -24.73
CA ARG A 33 -2.49 15.84 -26.12
C ARG A 33 -2.71 14.36 -26.41
N GLY A 34 -1.79 13.49 -25.96
CA GLY A 34 -1.93 12.05 -26.06
C GLY A 34 -3.11 11.51 -25.27
N LEU A 35 -3.32 11.98 -24.02
CA LEU A 35 -4.45 11.59 -23.18
C LEU A 35 -5.80 11.89 -23.83
N ALA A 36 -5.95 13.05 -24.46
CA ALA A 36 -7.18 13.45 -25.13
C ALA A 36 -7.61 12.49 -26.26
N ALA A 37 -6.67 11.73 -26.82
CA ALA A 37 -6.88 10.78 -27.91
C ALA A 37 -6.88 9.30 -27.48
N SER A 38 -6.47 8.99 -26.23
CA SER A 38 -6.13 7.61 -25.81
C SER A 38 -7.29 6.81 -25.20
N GLY A 39 -8.33 7.45 -24.69
CA GLY A 39 -9.35 6.78 -23.86
C GLY A 39 -8.91 6.42 -22.43
N ILE A 40 -7.66 6.72 -22.03
CA ILE A 40 -7.21 6.63 -20.66
C ILE A 40 -7.99 7.64 -19.81
N ARG A 41 -8.56 7.19 -18.68
CA ARG A 41 -9.23 8.08 -17.73
C ARG A 41 -8.19 9.01 -17.10
N HIS A 42 -8.48 10.31 -17.11
CA HIS A 42 -7.69 11.28 -16.37
C HIS A 42 -8.44 11.78 -15.15
N VAL A 43 -7.76 11.82 -14.00
CA VAL A 43 -8.30 12.33 -12.73
C VAL A 43 -7.42 13.47 -12.24
N THR A 44 -8.03 14.62 -11.94
CA THR A 44 -7.31 15.82 -11.52
C THR A 44 -7.33 15.94 -9.98
N PRO A 45 -6.21 15.66 -9.31
CA PRO A 45 -6.06 15.93 -7.88
C PRO A 45 -5.98 17.43 -7.60
N ARG A 46 -5.89 17.80 -6.34
CA ARG A 46 -5.68 19.20 -5.92
C ARG A 46 -4.24 19.50 -5.53
N HIS A 47 -3.43 18.41 -5.40
CA HIS A 47 -2.01 18.46 -5.11
C HIS A 47 -1.30 17.25 -5.73
N GLU A 48 -0.04 17.36 -6.15
CA GLU A 48 0.67 16.25 -6.81
C GLU A 48 1.02 15.12 -5.83
N GLN A 49 1.15 15.40 -4.55
CA GLN A 49 1.22 14.34 -3.53
C GLN A 49 -0.06 13.51 -3.52
N GLY A 50 -1.22 14.17 -3.66
CA GLY A 50 -2.51 13.50 -3.85
C GLY A 50 -2.53 12.64 -5.11
N ALA A 51 -1.95 13.12 -6.24
CA ALA A 51 -1.82 12.30 -7.45
C ALA A 51 -1.05 11.00 -7.19
N GLY A 52 0.08 11.08 -6.48
CA GLY A 52 0.89 9.93 -6.13
C GLY A 52 0.16 8.96 -5.21
N PHE A 53 -0.52 9.46 -4.17
CA PHE A 53 -1.30 8.61 -3.26
C PHE A 53 -2.54 7.99 -3.93
N MET A 54 -3.19 8.70 -4.86
CA MET A 54 -4.26 8.11 -5.70
C MET A 54 -3.71 6.98 -6.56
N ALA A 55 -2.52 7.17 -7.17
CA ALA A 55 -1.84 6.13 -7.94
C ALA A 55 -1.48 4.91 -7.06
N ASP A 56 -1.04 5.12 -5.82
CA ASP A 56 -0.78 4.05 -4.84
C ASP A 56 -2.06 3.25 -4.54
N GLY A 57 -3.13 3.92 -4.10
CA GLY A 57 -4.41 3.27 -3.79
C GLY A 57 -5.00 2.53 -4.98
N TYR A 58 -4.92 3.13 -6.18
CA TYR A 58 -5.34 2.50 -7.43
C TYR A 58 -4.56 1.21 -7.71
N ALA A 59 -3.24 1.24 -7.57
CA ALA A 59 -2.38 0.08 -7.83
C ALA A 59 -2.64 -1.07 -6.85
N ARG A 60 -2.83 -0.77 -5.57
CA ARG A 60 -3.12 -1.79 -4.53
C ARG A 60 -4.40 -2.56 -4.82
N VAL A 61 -5.41 -1.90 -5.36
CA VAL A 61 -6.74 -2.49 -5.58
C VAL A 61 -6.86 -3.09 -6.99
N SER A 62 -6.42 -2.39 -8.03
CA SER A 62 -6.50 -2.88 -9.41
C SER A 62 -5.48 -3.98 -9.72
N GLY A 63 -4.35 -4.00 -9.01
CA GLY A 63 -3.20 -4.84 -9.34
C GLY A 63 -2.44 -4.40 -10.59
N LYS A 64 -2.78 -3.23 -11.15
CA LYS A 64 -2.08 -2.56 -12.27
C LYS A 64 -1.15 -1.49 -11.72
N PRO A 65 -0.11 -1.05 -12.44
CA PRO A 65 0.67 0.11 -12.03
C PRO A 65 -0.20 1.38 -11.94
N GLY A 66 -0.09 2.11 -10.84
CA GLY A 66 -0.66 3.44 -10.71
C GLY A 66 0.22 4.46 -11.42
N VAL A 67 -0.36 5.36 -12.22
CA VAL A 67 0.41 6.31 -13.04
C VAL A 67 0.07 7.74 -12.68
N ALA A 68 1.10 8.55 -12.39
CA ALA A 68 0.95 9.98 -12.15
C ALA A 68 1.71 10.80 -13.20
N PHE A 69 1.06 11.85 -13.75
CA PHE A 69 1.69 12.83 -14.63
C PHE A 69 1.90 14.14 -13.87
N VAL A 70 3.14 14.59 -13.81
CA VAL A 70 3.51 15.80 -13.06
C VAL A 70 4.43 16.72 -13.86
N ILE A 71 4.35 18.01 -13.56
CA ILE A 71 5.29 18.99 -14.15
C ILE A 71 6.68 18.84 -13.54
N THR A 72 7.67 19.44 -14.18
CA THR A 72 9.04 19.56 -13.64
C THR A 72 9.06 20.36 -12.33
N GLY A 73 10.10 20.19 -11.55
CA GLY A 73 10.31 20.94 -10.31
C GLY A 73 9.25 20.63 -9.24
N PRO A 74 8.35 21.59 -8.91
CA PRO A 74 7.39 21.41 -7.81
C PRO A 74 6.47 20.20 -8.01
N GLY A 75 6.08 19.86 -9.23
CA GLY A 75 5.23 18.69 -9.47
C GLY A 75 5.90 17.39 -9.03
N LEU A 76 7.15 17.18 -9.43
CA LEU A 76 7.88 15.99 -9.02
C LEU A 76 8.24 16.04 -7.52
N THR A 77 8.73 17.16 -7.00
CA THR A 77 9.11 17.25 -5.58
C THR A 77 7.93 16.96 -4.65
N ASN A 78 6.73 17.43 -4.99
CA ASN A 78 5.51 17.14 -4.25
C ASN A 78 5.13 15.64 -4.29
N THR A 79 5.51 14.90 -5.32
CA THR A 79 5.16 13.48 -5.48
C THR A 79 6.14 12.55 -4.75
N LEU A 80 7.32 13.00 -4.37
CA LEU A 80 8.37 12.16 -3.76
C LEU A 80 7.91 11.45 -2.48
N THR A 81 7.11 12.09 -1.64
CA THR A 81 6.54 11.46 -0.44
C THR A 81 5.69 10.24 -0.80
N ALA A 82 4.83 10.38 -1.82
CA ALA A 82 4.00 9.26 -2.29
C ALA A 82 4.84 8.14 -2.91
N MET A 83 5.91 8.48 -3.65
CA MET A 83 6.86 7.49 -4.15
C MET A 83 7.57 6.77 -2.99
N GLY A 84 7.96 7.49 -1.94
CA GLY A 84 8.54 6.88 -0.73
C GLY A 84 7.61 5.86 -0.08
N GLN A 85 6.32 6.20 0.05
CA GLN A 85 5.29 5.29 0.57
C GLN A 85 5.13 4.05 -0.33
N ALA A 86 5.02 4.24 -1.65
CA ALA A 86 4.93 3.13 -2.60
C ALA A 86 6.15 2.20 -2.56
N ARG A 87 7.37 2.78 -2.37
CA ARG A 87 8.61 2.00 -2.23
C ARG A 87 8.61 1.12 -0.99
N ALA A 88 8.20 1.68 0.15
CA ALA A 88 8.17 0.96 1.42
C ALA A 88 7.24 -0.26 1.36
N ASP A 89 6.10 -0.13 0.69
CA ASP A 89 5.06 -1.17 0.61
C ASP A 89 5.10 -1.99 -0.69
N SER A 90 6.12 -1.81 -1.52
CA SER A 90 6.25 -2.57 -2.79
C SER A 90 5.06 -2.38 -3.73
N VAL A 91 4.62 -1.12 -3.90
CA VAL A 91 3.47 -0.78 -4.75
C VAL A 91 3.97 -0.35 -6.13
N PRO A 92 3.48 -0.96 -7.23
CA PRO A 92 3.87 -0.55 -8.58
C PRO A 92 3.31 0.85 -8.91
N MET A 93 4.21 1.81 -9.08
CA MET A 93 3.87 3.20 -9.38
C MET A 93 4.81 3.75 -10.44
N LEU A 94 4.26 4.36 -11.49
CA LEU A 94 5.03 5.11 -12.48
C LEU A 94 4.73 6.60 -12.34
N VAL A 95 5.76 7.40 -12.12
CA VAL A 95 5.67 8.86 -12.19
C VAL A 95 6.31 9.33 -13.49
N VAL A 96 5.52 9.93 -14.37
CA VAL A 96 6.01 10.57 -15.60
C VAL A 96 6.06 12.07 -15.38
N SER A 97 7.25 12.65 -15.48
CA SER A 97 7.43 14.09 -15.31
C SER A 97 7.91 14.77 -16.61
N GLY A 98 7.44 15.99 -16.83
CA GLY A 98 8.14 16.89 -17.74
C GLY A 98 9.49 17.30 -17.15
N VAL A 99 10.38 17.81 -18.00
CA VAL A 99 11.59 18.53 -17.60
C VAL A 99 11.91 19.61 -18.64
N ASN A 100 12.72 20.63 -18.24
CA ASN A 100 13.14 21.68 -19.17
C ASN A 100 13.82 21.08 -20.42
N THR A 101 14.03 21.89 -21.45
CA THR A 101 14.61 21.41 -22.72
C THR A 101 15.94 20.70 -22.51
N LEU A 102 16.20 19.66 -23.26
CA LEU A 102 17.40 18.83 -23.15
C LEU A 102 18.70 19.68 -23.17
N THR A 103 18.72 20.70 -24.02
CA THR A 103 19.87 21.60 -24.16
C THR A 103 20.09 22.52 -22.97
N SER A 104 19.09 22.72 -22.09
CA SER A 104 19.19 23.60 -20.92
C SER A 104 19.54 22.86 -19.62
N LEU A 105 19.39 21.54 -19.60
CA LEU A 105 19.58 20.74 -18.40
C LEU A 105 20.97 20.92 -17.78
N GLY A 106 21.01 21.10 -16.45
CA GLY A 106 22.23 21.26 -15.68
C GLY A 106 22.95 22.60 -15.81
N LYS A 107 22.43 23.52 -16.65
CA LYS A 107 23.10 24.82 -16.90
C LYS A 107 22.75 25.90 -15.87
N ARG A 108 21.73 25.69 -15.04
CA ARG A 108 21.31 26.60 -13.97
C ARG A 108 21.03 28.03 -14.50
N MET A 109 20.25 28.10 -15.58
CA MET A 109 19.94 29.36 -16.28
C MET A 109 18.72 30.09 -15.71
N GLY A 110 18.05 29.53 -14.71
CA GLY A 110 16.83 30.09 -14.11
C GLY A 110 15.58 29.84 -14.93
N HIS A 111 15.51 28.72 -15.65
CA HIS A 111 14.30 28.29 -16.31
C HIS A 111 13.17 28.02 -15.32
N LEU A 112 11.94 28.24 -15.75
CA LEU A 112 10.76 27.95 -14.93
C LEU A 112 10.84 26.50 -14.42
N HIS A 113 10.69 26.32 -13.07
CA HIS A 113 10.70 25.03 -12.38
C HIS A 113 12.02 24.24 -12.52
N GLU A 114 13.12 24.92 -12.85
CA GLU A 114 14.42 24.26 -13.01
C GLU A 114 14.91 23.68 -11.69
N LEU A 115 15.36 22.42 -11.75
CA LEU A 115 16.11 21.75 -10.69
C LEU A 115 17.52 21.41 -11.19
N PRO A 116 18.53 21.39 -10.30
CA PRO A 116 19.89 21.04 -10.69
C PRO A 116 20.02 19.67 -11.34
N ASP A 117 19.36 18.66 -10.80
CA ASP A 117 19.25 17.30 -11.32
C ASP A 117 17.98 16.63 -10.77
N GLN A 118 16.88 16.71 -11.55
CA GLN A 118 15.59 16.15 -11.17
C GLN A 118 15.63 14.62 -11.09
N ARG A 119 16.35 13.98 -11.98
CA ARG A 119 16.49 12.53 -12.06
C ARG A 119 17.25 11.95 -10.86
N ALA A 120 18.35 12.59 -10.47
CA ALA A 120 19.09 12.19 -9.26
C ALA A 120 18.24 12.31 -7.99
N MET A 121 17.40 13.35 -7.91
CA MET A 121 16.45 13.51 -6.80
C MET A 121 15.41 12.36 -6.78
N ALA A 122 14.81 12.03 -7.93
CA ALA A 122 13.86 10.93 -8.02
C ALA A 122 14.47 9.57 -7.62
N ARG A 123 15.74 9.33 -7.97
CA ARG A 123 16.48 8.09 -7.62
C ARG A 123 16.60 7.83 -6.12
N THR A 124 16.40 8.81 -5.27
CA THR A 124 16.43 8.62 -3.81
C THR A 124 15.24 7.79 -3.32
N VAL A 125 14.12 7.84 -4.03
CA VAL A 125 12.88 7.10 -3.70
C VAL A 125 12.48 6.10 -4.78
N ALA A 126 12.74 6.37 -6.06
CA ALA A 126 12.44 5.46 -7.16
C ALA A 126 13.41 4.27 -7.22
N LEU A 127 12.92 3.12 -7.69
CA LEU A 127 13.76 1.96 -8.06
C LEU A 127 14.59 2.29 -9.31
N ILE A 128 13.94 2.92 -10.29
CA ILE A 128 14.50 3.30 -11.59
C ILE A 128 14.05 4.73 -11.88
N SER A 129 14.94 5.53 -12.45
CA SER A 129 14.64 6.88 -12.93
C SER A 129 15.38 7.11 -14.25
N GLU A 130 14.61 7.21 -15.34
CA GLU A 130 15.12 7.33 -16.70
C GLU A 130 14.68 8.62 -17.37
N ARG A 131 15.32 8.94 -18.53
CA ARG A 131 15.00 10.08 -19.36
C ARG A 131 14.89 9.64 -20.81
N VAL A 132 13.84 10.09 -21.48
CA VAL A 132 13.70 9.98 -22.93
C VAL A 132 14.42 11.15 -23.59
N GLU A 133 15.50 10.90 -24.31
CA GLU A 133 16.28 11.95 -24.98
C GLU A 133 16.02 12.00 -26.49
N SER A 134 15.41 10.94 -27.05
CA SER A 134 15.06 10.83 -28.46
C SER A 134 13.84 9.90 -28.68
N ALA A 135 13.34 9.83 -29.90
CA ALA A 135 12.27 8.90 -30.28
C ALA A 135 12.71 7.42 -30.09
N ASP A 136 13.99 7.12 -30.30
CA ASP A 136 14.52 5.77 -30.22
C ASP A 136 14.60 5.27 -28.75
N ASP A 137 14.67 6.18 -27.79
CA ASP A 137 14.73 5.83 -26.36
C ASP A 137 13.37 5.48 -25.77
N LEU A 138 12.27 5.93 -26.39
CA LEU A 138 10.94 5.85 -25.77
C LEU A 138 10.55 4.42 -25.38
N ALA A 139 10.57 3.49 -26.31
CA ALA A 139 10.15 2.11 -26.05
C ALA A 139 11.11 1.39 -25.07
N PRO A 140 12.45 1.44 -25.26
CA PRO A 140 13.38 0.82 -24.30
C PRO A 140 13.28 1.39 -22.88
N MET A 141 13.08 2.70 -22.71
CA MET A 141 12.96 3.31 -21.38
C MET A 141 11.64 2.94 -20.72
N LEU A 142 10.54 2.87 -21.50
CA LEU A 142 9.26 2.39 -20.98
C LEU A 142 9.37 0.91 -20.54
N ASP A 143 9.98 0.06 -21.34
CA ASP A 143 10.20 -1.33 -20.95
C ASP A 143 11.02 -1.43 -19.66
N HIS A 144 12.10 -0.64 -19.54
CA HIS A 144 12.93 -0.63 -18.34
C HIS A 144 12.19 -0.16 -17.09
N VAL A 145 11.34 0.90 -17.17
CA VAL A 145 10.60 1.37 -16.00
C VAL A 145 9.40 0.47 -15.65
N PHE A 146 8.90 -0.36 -16.58
CA PHE A 146 7.85 -1.35 -16.33
C PHE A 146 8.38 -2.71 -15.84
N ASP A 147 9.66 -3.02 -16.08
CA ASP A 147 10.27 -4.30 -15.70
C ASP A 147 10.05 -4.69 -14.23
N PRO A 148 10.26 -3.81 -13.22
CA PRO A 148 10.02 -4.16 -11.83
C PRO A 148 8.58 -4.55 -11.49
N PHE A 149 7.61 -4.09 -12.31
CA PHE A 149 6.20 -4.38 -12.07
C PHE A 149 5.81 -5.80 -12.52
N GLN A 150 6.58 -6.41 -13.40
CA GLN A 150 6.28 -7.67 -14.06
C GLN A 150 7.17 -8.83 -13.57
N SER A 151 8.45 -8.56 -13.33
CA SER A 151 9.46 -9.60 -13.13
C SER A 151 10.09 -9.62 -11.74
N GLY A 152 9.85 -8.60 -10.91
CA GLY A 152 10.54 -8.44 -9.64
C GLY A 152 9.66 -7.94 -8.50
N ARG A 153 10.31 -7.46 -7.43
CA ARG A 153 9.65 -6.74 -6.36
C ARG A 153 9.22 -5.36 -6.89
N PRO A 154 7.91 -5.06 -6.94
CA PRO A 154 7.46 -3.78 -7.46
C PRO A 154 7.82 -2.62 -6.52
N GLY A 155 7.76 -1.42 -7.07
CA GLY A 155 7.98 -0.17 -6.36
C GLY A 155 7.85 1.00 -7.32
N PRO A 156 8.08 2.25 -6.89
CA PRO A 156 7.96 3.40 -7.76
C PRO A 156 9.09 3.46 -8.78
N THR A 157 8.72 3.81 -10.00
CA THR A 157 9.64 4.17 -11.09
C THR A 157 9.36 5.57 -11.59
N HIS A 158 10.33 6.18 -12.24
CA HIS A 158 10.23 7.54 -12.76
C HIS A 158 10.76 7.62 -14.19
N LEU A 159 10.00 8.30 -15.04
CA LEU A 159 10.38 8.63 -16.40
C LEU A 159 10.24 10.13 -16.62
N GLU A 160 11.33 10.81 -16.99
CA GLU A 160 11.24 12.22 -17.37
C GLU A 160 11.37 12.42 -18.87
N ILE A 161 10.61 13.39 -19.41
CA ILE A 161 10.64 13.75 -20.81
C ILE A 161 10.89 15.26 -20.97
N PRO A 162 12.00 15.67 -21.64
CA PRO A 162 12.27 17.07 -21.96
C PRO A 162 11.22 17.68 -22.88
N LEU A 163 10.90 18.97 -22.68
CA LEU A 163 9.90 19.71 -23.45
C LEU A 163 10.09 19.63 -24.98
N ASP A 164 11.32 19.83 -25.42
CA ASP A 164 11.70 19.77 -26.83
C ASP A 164 11.61 18.36 -27.41
N VAL A 165 11.89 17.35 -26.60
CA VAL A 165 11.78 15.93 -26.98
C VAL A 165 10.30 15.52 -27.03
N ALA A 166 9.49 15.90 -26.03
CA ALA A 166 8.07 15.55 -26.00
C ALA A 166 7.30 16.03 -27.23
N GLY A 167 7.64 17.23 -27.74
CA GLY A 167 7.02 17.81 -28.95
C GLY A 167 7.63 17.34 -30.27
N ALA A 168 8.74 16.62 -30.24
CA ALA A 168 9.41 16.16 -31.47
C ALA A 168 8.57 15.07 -32.19
N PRO A 169 8.67 14.96 -33.54
CA PRO A 169 7.96 13.93 -34.30
C PRO A 169 8.38 12.52 -33.89
N TYR A 170 7.41 11.62 -33.71
CA TYR A 170 7.63 10.20 -33.48
C TYR A 170 7.38 9.40 -34.75
N THR A 171 8.37 8.61 -35.14
CA THR A 171 8.23 7.59 -36.16
C THR A 171 8.27 6.24 -35.50
N ALA A 172 7.16 5.50 -35.52
CA ALA A 172 7.01 4.24 -34.83
C ALA A 172 8.14 3.27 -35.21
N GLN A 173 8.92 2.85 -34.22
CA GLN A 173 9.72 1.65 -34.30
C GLN A 173 8.92 0.50 -33.68
N ALA A 174 9.06 -0.71 -34.23
CA ALA A 174 8.40 -1.88 -33.66
C ALA A 174 8.87 -2.07 -32.21
N PRO A 175 7.96 -2.18 -31.21
CA PRO A 175 8.36 -2.38 -29.84
C PRO A 175 9.10 -3.72 -29.72
N THR A 176 10.32 -3.67 -29.24
CA THR A 176 11.03 -4.87 -28.78
C THR A 176 10.60 -5.13 -27.34
N GLN A 177 9.45 -5.74 -27.14
CA GLN A 177 9.05 -6.17 -25.80
C GLN A 177 9.96 -7.33 -25.36
N SER A 178 10.97 -7.03 -24.59
CA SER A 178 11.64 -8.00 -23.73
C SER A 178 10.98 -7.94 -22.37
N ILE A 179 9.96 -8.74 -22.14
CA ILE A 179 9.37 -8.92 -20.82
C ILE A 179 10.32 -9.81 -20.04
N ALA A 180 10.97 -9.28 -19.00
CA ALA A 180 11.71 -10.11 -18.07
C ALA A 180 10.73 -11.09 -17.40
N ALA A 181 11.10 -12.36 -17.35
CA ALA A 181 10.24 -13.39 -16.77
C ALA A 181 10.42 -13.41 -15.24
N VAL A 182 9.31 -13.64 -14.53
CA VAL A 182 9.36 -13.98 -13.10
C VAL A 182 10.32 -15.17 -12.92
N PRO A 183 11.21 -15.16 -11.90
CA PRO A 183 12.12 -16.27 -11.64
C PRO A 183 11.37 -17.60 -11.51
N ALA A 184 11.78 -18.60 -12.28
CA ALA A 184 11.19 -19.93 -12.23
C ALA A 184 11.57 -20.64 -10.92
N LEU A 185 10.60 -21.28 -10.28
CA LEU A 185 10.83 -22.05 -9.07
C LEU A 185 11.71 -23.29 -9.36
N SER A 186 12.67 -23.56 -8.49
CA SER A 186 13.45 -24.79 -8.53
C SER A 186 12.63 -25.98 -7.98
N ALA A 187 12.37 -26.97 -8.81
CA ALA A 187 11.68 -28.19 -8.38
C ALA A 187 12.40 -28.91 -7.23
N GLU A 188 13.74 -28.87 -7.22
CA GLU A 188 14.55 -29.44 -6.14
C GLU A 188 14.31 -28.69 -4.82
N GLN A 189 14.32 -27.33 -4.82
CA GLN A 189 14.06 -26.53 -3.63
C GLN A 189 12.62 -26.71 -3.11
N ILE A 190 11.63 -26.82 -4.00
CA ILE A 190 10.24 -27.14 -3.62
C ILE A 190 10.16 -28.51 -2.96
N SER A 191 10.82 -29.53 -3.53
CA SER A 191 10.85 -30.86 -2.93
C SER A 191 11.53 -30.88 -1.55
N GLN A 192 12.62 -30.14 -1.38
CA GLN A 192 13.29 -29.98 -0.09
C GLN A 192 12.39 -29.28 0.92
N ALA A 193 11.72 -28.18 0.53
CA ALA A 193 10.78 -27.47 1.38
C ALA A 193 9.62 -28.38 1.82
N ALA A 194 9.02 -29.11 0.90
CA ALA A 194 7.95 -30.07 1.18
C ALA A 194 8.38 -31.14 2.18
N ALA A 195 9.59 -31.71 2.01
CA ALA A 195 10.14 -32.71 2.93
C ALA A 195 10.38 -32.13 4.35
N LEU A 196 10.88 -30.89 4.46
CA LEU A 196 11.07 -30.21 5.74
C LEU A 196 9.74 -29.96 6.45
N LEU A 197 8.75 -29.45 5.71
CA LEU A 197 7.42 -29.15 6.23
C LEU A 197 6.66 -30.42 6.65
N ALA A 198 6.74 -31.50 5.87
CA ALA A 198 6.10 -32.78 6.17
C ALA A 198 6.66 -33.44 7.45
N GLN A 199 7.91 -33.17 7.83
CA GLN A 199 8.54 -33.68 9.06
C GLN A 199 8.34 -32.76 10.26
N SER A 200 7.81 -31.55 10.07
CA SER A 200 7.60 -30.58 11.12
C SER A 200 6.51 -31.04 12.10
N LYS A 201 6.74 -30.80 13.40
CA LYS A 201 5.75 -31.06 14.44
C LYS A 201 4.97 -29.79 14.83
N THR A 202 5.57 -28.65 14.58
CA THR A 202 5.01 -27.32 14.94
C THR A 202 5.24 -26.32 13.81
N PRO A 203 4.77 -26.60 12.59
CA PRO A 203 4.96 -25.69 11.45
C PRO A 203 4.25 -24.37 11.67
N LEU A 204 4.77 -23.29 11.05
CA LEU A 204 4.19 -21.95 11.05
C LEU A 204 4.35 -21.33 9.66
N ILE A 205 3.36 -20.55 9.24
CA ILE A 205 3.44 -19.73 8.02
C ILE A 205 3.45 -18.25 8.42
N LEU A 206 4.41 -17.49 7.87
CA LEU A 206 4.43 -16.02 7.91
C LEU A 206 4.02 -15.51 6.54
N ALA A 207 2.85 -14.89 6.47
CA ALA A 207 2.23 -14.44 5.22
C ALA A 207 2.39 -12.93 5.07
N GLY A 208 3.06 -12.48 4.00
CA GLY A 208 3.20 -11.07 3.63
C GLY A 208 2.33 -10.66 2.44
N GLY A 209 2.54 -9.44 1.92
CA GLY A 209 1.77 -8.90 0.81
C GLY A 209 1.81 -9.74 -0.48
N GLY A 210 2.85 -10.55 -0.67
CA GLY A 210 3.01 -11.43 -1.84
C GLY A 210 1.96 -12.54 -1.96
N VAL A 211 1.21 -12.87 -0.89
CA VAL A 211 0.18 -13.92 -0.93
C VAL A 211 -1.24 -13.40 -1.14
N ARG A 212 -1.44 -12.09 -1.29
CA ARG A 212 -2.78 -11.47 -1.36
C ARG A 212 -3.72 -12.10 -2.41
N LYS A 213 -3.17 -12.59 -3.51
CA LYS A 213 -3.94 -13.21 -4.61
C LYS A 213 -4.04 -14.73 -4.49
N ALA A 214 -3.41 -15.35 -3.47
CA ALA A 214 -3.34 -16.79 -3.29
C ALA A 214 -4.09 -17.28 -2.02
N GLY A 215 -5.10 -16.55 -1.54
CA GLY A 215 -5.77 -16.82 -0.28
C GLY A 215 -6.30 -18.25 -0.15
N ASP A 216 -7.02 -18.76 -1.15
CA ASP A 216 -7.59 -20.11 -1.12
C ASP A 216 -6.49 -21.20 -1.14
N ALA A 217 -5.47 -21.04 -1.97
CA ALA A 217 -4.33 -21.96 -2.01
C ALA A 217 -3.51 -21.92 -0.70
N LEU A 218 -3.38 -20.75 -0.08
CA LEU A 218 -2.72 -20.60 1.23
C LEU A 218 -3.53 -21.27 2.34
N ARG A 219 -4.85 -21.15 2.35
CA ARG A 219 -5.73 -21.85 3.30
C ARG A 219 -5.57 -23.36 3.18
N ALA A 220 -5.61 -23.89 1.95
CA ALA A 220 -5.40 -25.31 1.69
C ALA A 220 -4.02 -25.80 2.18
N LEU A 221 -2.95 -25.00 1.94
CA LEU A 221 -1.61 -25.34 2.44
C LEU A 221 -1.55 -25.33 3.97
N ALA A 222 -2.15 -24.31 4.60
CA ALA A 222 -2.19 -24.18 6.05
C ALA A 222 -2.95 -25.33 6.71
N GLU A 223 -4.09 -25.75 6.13
CA GLU A 223 -4.89 -26.89 6.60
C GLU A 223 -4.11 -28.20 6.48
N LYS A 224 -3.51 -28.46 5.30
CA LYS A 224 -2.68 -29.65 5.04
C LYS A 224 -1.52 -29.76 6.02
N LEU A 225 -0.89 -28.63 6.37
CA LEU A 225 0.22 -28.58 7.32
C LEU A 225 -0.24 -28.54 8.78
N GLY A 226 -1.51 -28.23 9.06
CA GLY A 226 -1.96 -27.87 10.42
C GLY A 226 -1.18 -26.67 10.98
N ALA A 227 -0.82 -25.69 10.14
CA ALA A 227 0.06 -24.59 10.48
C ALA A 227 -0.71 -23.30 10.76
N PRO A 228 -0.50 -22.61 11.89
CA PRO A 228 -0.95 -21.23 12.05
C PRO A 228 -0.39 -20.33 10.97
N VAL A 229 -1.17 -19.34 10.54
CA VAL A 229 -0.76 -18.34 9.55
C VAL A 229 -0.76 -16.96 10.20
N VAL A 230 0.41 -16.41 10.47
CA VAL A 230 0.59 -15.03 10.94
C VAL A 230 0.56 -14.11 9.72
N GLN A 231 -0.32 -13.11 9.76
CA GLN A 231 -0.54 -12.19 8.65
C GLN A 231 0.08 -10.82 8.98
N THR A 232 1.04 -10.36 8.15
CA THR A 232 1.48 -8.96 8.20
C THR A 232 0.32 -8.03 7.79
N VAL A 233 0.47 -6.71 7.99
CA VAL A 233 -0.57 -5.73 7.64
C VAL A 233 -1.03 -5.91 6.19
N ASN A 234 -0.08 -6.07 5.26
CA ASN A 234 -0.37 -6.20 3.84
C ASN A 234 -0.96 -7.57 3.41
N ALA A 235 -1.04 -8.55 4.33
CA ALA A 235 -1.65 -9.86 4.08
C ALA A 235 -3.01 -10.03 4.77
N ARG A 236 -3.52 -9.00 5.48
CA ARG A 236 -4.81 -9.09 6.19
C ARG A 236 -5.94 -9.47 5.23
N GLY A 237 -6.84 -10.31 5.72
CA GLY A 237 -7.98 -10.82 4.97
C GLY A 237 -7.76 -12.16 4.26
N VAL A 238 -6.52 -12.63 4.05
CA VAL A 238 -6.28 -13.93 3.39
C VAL A 238 -6.75 -15.12 4.23
N MET A 239 -6.77 -14.96 5.57
CA MET A 239 -7.20 -15.99 6.53
C MET A 239 -8.41 -15.52 7.37
N PHE A 240 -9.25 -14.64 6.83
CA PHE A 240 -10.41 -14.14 7.56
C PHE A 240 -11.28 -15.27 8.10
N ASP A 241 -11.61 -15.19 9.40
CA ASP A 241 -12.45 -16.16 10.15
C ASP A 241 -11.97 -17.62 10.05
N HIS A 242 -10.69 -17.84 9.75
CA HIS A 242 -10.13 -19.17 9.65
C HIS A 242 -9.47 -19.61 10.96
N PRO A 243 -9.70 -20.87 11.45
CA PRO A 243 -9.14 -21.35 12.72
C PRO A 243 -7.62 -21.21 12.85
N LEU A 244 -6.90 -21.35 11.74
CA LEU A 244 -5.45 -21.23 11.67
C LEU A 244 -4.97 -19.79 11.48
N GLY A 245 -5.83 -18.81 11.20
CA GLY A 245 -5.47 -17.41 11.01
C GLY A 245 -5.02 -16.74 12.31
N VAL A 246 -3.95 -15.95 12.26
CA VAL A 246 -3.46 -15.11 13.36
C VAL A 246 -3.31 -13.68 12.82
N PRO A 247 -4.38 -12.84 12.91
CA PRO A 247 -4.39 -11.48 12.39
C PRO A 247 -3.76 -10.49 13.39
N ALA A 248 -2.61 -10.84 13.92
CA ALA A 248 -1.88 -10.09 14.93
C ALA A 248 -0.45 -9.78 14.44
N SER A 249 0.06 -8.63 14.84
CA SER A 249 1.41 -8.19 14.48
C SER A 249 2.47 -9.17 14.98
N PRO A 250 3.44 -9.55 14.12
CA PRO A 250 4.61 -10.33 14.55
C PRO A 250 5.48 -9.63 15.61
N SER A 251 5.28 -8.33 15.85
CA SER A 251 5.97 -7.59 16.93
C SER A 251 5.48 -7.93 18.31
N LEU A 252 4.25 -8.41 18.47
CA LEU A 252 3.66 -8.75 19.77
C LEU A 252 4.35 -9.96 20.39
N GLN A 253 4.57 -9.95 21.71
CA GLN A 253 5.27 -11.02 22.43
C GLN A 253 4.56 -12.37 22.26
N ALA A 254 3.22 -12.36 22.27
CA ALA A 254 2.41 -13.56 22.02
C ALA A 254 2.72 -14.20 20.66
N VAL A 255 2.88 -13.40 19.61
CA VAL A 255 3.19 -13.87 18.26
C VAL A 255 4.67 -14.25 18.15
N ARG A 256 5.58 -13.47 18.74
CA ARG A 256 7.01 -13.82 18.84
C ARG A 256 7.20 -15.17 19.54
N ALA A 257 6.45 -15.44 20.59
CA ALA A 257 6.47 -16.74 21.28
C ALA A 257 5.96 -17.88 20.36
N LEU A 258 4.90 -17.64 19.57
CA LEU A 258 4.41 -18.61 18.59
C LEU A 258 5.48 -18.93 17.53
N ILE A 259 6.20 -17.91 17.04
CA ILE A 259 7.30 -18.06 16.07
C ILE A 259 8.44 -18.87 16.70
N ALA A 260 8.90 -18.52 17.90
CA ALA A 260 10.02 -19.17 18.58
C ALA A 260 9.74 -20.65 18.94
N GLN A 261 8.46 -20.99 19.21
CA GLN A 261 8.02 -22.36 19.50
C GLN A 261 7.82 -23.21 18.23
N SER A 262 7.98 -22.64 17.04
CA SER A 262 7.80 -23.35 15.77
C SER A 262 9.13 -23.94 15.31
N ASP A 263 9.12 -25.24 14.99
CA ASP A 263 10.32 -25.95 14.55
C ASP A 263 10.68 -25.69 13.09
N VAL A 264 9.69 -25.33 12.26
CA VAL A 264 9.88 -24.88 10.86
C VAL A 264 8.95 -23.70 10.59
N VAL A 265 9.51 -22.63 10.07
CA VAL A 265 8.78 -21.42 9.66
C VAL A 265 8.89 -21.26 8.15
N LEU A 266 7.74 -21.18 7.47
CA LEU A 266 7.62 -20.88 6.04
C LEU A 266 7.21 -19.42 5.87
N ALA A 267 8.13 -18.57 5.43
CA ALA A 267 7.87 -17.17 5.11
C ALA A 267 7.56 -16.98 3.62
N LEU A 268 6.38 -16.45 3.32
CA LEU A 268 5.84 -16.33 1.95
C LEU A 268 5.59 -14.86 1.60
N GLY A 269 6.40 -14.31 0.70
CA GLY A 269 6.23 -12.96 0.17
C GLY A 269 6.17 -11.87 1.26
N THR A 270 7.01 -12.01 2.28
CA THR A 270 7.17 -11.03 3.37
C THR A 270 8.60 -10.52 3.43
N GLU A 271 8.76 -9.21 3.62
CA GLU A 271 10.05 -8.55 3.74
C GLU A 271 10.82 -8.97 4.99
N LEU A 272 10.13 -9.41 6.04
CA LEU A 272 10.66 -9.59 7.40
C LEU A 272 11.26 -8.28 7.96
N GLY A 273 10.63 -7.16 7.60
CA GLY A 273 11.10 -5.82 7.99
C GLY A 273 10.71 -5.45 9.42
N PRO A 274 11.47 -4.53 10.06
CA PRO A 274 11.21 -4.12 11.45
C PRO A 274 9.80 -3.55 11.68
N THR A 275 9.21 -2.87 10.70
CA THR A 275 7.86 -2.29 10.85
C THR A 275 6.80 -3.33 11.21
N ASP A 276 6.88 -4.54 10.64
CA ASP A 276 5.98 -5.64 10.98
C ASP A 276 6.51 -6.47 12.17
N TYR A 277 7.82 -6.69 12.26
CA TYR A 277 8.41 -7.71 13.15
C TYR A 277 9.11 -7.14 14.39
N ASP A 278 9.36 -5.85 14.44
CA ASP A 278 9.98 -5.14 15.57
C ASP A 278 9.46 -3.69 15.67
N MET A 279 8.14 -3.50 15.59
CA MET A 279 7.47 -2.19 15.58
C MET A 279 7.90 -1.29 16.75
N TYR A 280 8.20 -1.88 17.90
CA TYR A 280 8.63 -1.13 19.08
C TYR A 280 10.15 -0.91 19.14
N ALA A 281 10.85 -1.15 18.02
CA ALA A 281 12.29 -0.90 17.87
C ALA A 281 13.14 -1.50 19.02
N SER A 282 12.82 -2.73 19.41
CA SER A 282 13.61 -3.47 20.43
C SER A 282 15.00 -3.84 19.93
N GLY A 283 15.25 -3.69 18.63
CA GLY A 283 16.49 -4.06 17.94
C GLY A 283 16.62 -5.57 17.72
N THR A 284 15.55 -6.32 17.91
CA THR A 284 15.58 -7.78 17.80
C THR A 284 14.48 -8.30 16.91
N MET A 285 14.82 -9.18 15.97
CA MET A 285 13.86 -10.00 15.23
C MET A 285 13.35 -11.15 16.11
N PRO A 286 12.14 -11.69 15.84
CA PRO A 286 11.71 -12.93 16.47
C PRO A 286 12.72 -14.05 16.21
N GLU A 287 12.95 -14.91 17.22
CA GLU A 287 13.80 -16.09 17.08
C GLU A 287 13.12 -17.12 16.15
N ILE A 288 13.81 -17.52 15.09
CA ILE A 288 13.32 -18.51 14.12
C ILE A 288 14.32 -19.67 14.10
N GLN A 289 13.85 -20.90 14.44
CA GLN A 289 14.71 -22.08 14.51
C GLN A 289 15.16 -22.53 13.12
N ARG A 290 14.21 -22.71 12.19
CA ARG A 290 14.47 -23.10 10.80
C ARG A 290 13.58 -22.30 9.88
N LEU A 291 14.17 -21.51 8.96
CA LEU A 291 13.48 -20.63 8.05
C LEU A 291 13.54 -21.14 6.60
N ILE A 292 12.38 -21.43 6.03
CA ILE A 292 12.17 -21.55 4.59
C ILE A 292 11.61 -20.20 4.13
N ARG A 293 12.22 -19.55 3.15
CA ARG A 293 11.78 -18.24 2.70
C ARG A 293 11.57 -18.20 1.19
N VAL A 294 10.36 -17.82 0.78
CA VAL A 294 9.99 -17.59 -0.62
C VAL A 294 9.84 -16.09 -0.85
N ASP A 295 10.62 -15.55 -1.77
CA ASP A 295 10.54 -14.14 -2.17
C ASP A 295 10.91 -13.98 -3.64
N ILE A 296 10.27 -13.04 -4.31
CA ILE A 296 10.55 -12.71 -5.72
C ILE A 296 11.86 -11.92 -5.89
N CYS A 297 12.41 -11.39 -4.80
CA CYS A 297 13.60 -10.53 -4.77
C CYS A 297 14.80 -11.24 -4.11
N ALA A 298 15.84 -11.51 -4.89
CA ALA A 298 17.06 -12.16 -4.41
C ALA A 298 17.78 -11.34 -3.31
N GLU A 299 17.75 -10.00 -3.41
CA GLU A 299 18.32 -9.12 -2.39
C GLU A 299 17.59 -9.30 -1.04
N GLN A 300 16.26 -9.38 -1.07
CA GLN A 300 15.48 -9.64 0.14
C GLN A 300 15.82 -10.99 0.78
N LEU A 301 15.98 -12.04 -0.03
CA LEU A 301 16.35 -13.36 0.47
C LEU A 301 17.69 -13.36 1.21
N SER A 302 18.62 -12.49 0.83
CA SER A 302 19.96 -12.41 1.45
C SER A 302 19.99 -11.66 2.80
N ARG A 303 18.94 -10.95 3.17
CA ARG A 303 18.93 -10.06 4.36
C ARG A 303 18.83 -10.79 5.70
N HIS A 304 18.33 -12.02 5.70
CA HIS A 304 18.17 -12.81 6.92
C HIS A 304 18.77 -14.21 6.72
N ALA A 305 19.33 -14.77 7.80
CA ALA A 305 19.79 -16.16 7.80
C ALA A 305 18.62 -17.08 7.47
N THR A 306 18.73 -17.83 6.37
CA THR A 306 17.67 -18.67 5.82
C THR A 306 18.23 -20.04 5.53
N GLU A 307 17.59 -21.10 6.03
CA GLU A 307 18.01 -22.47 5.76
C GLU A 307 17.75 -22.86 4.30
N LEU A 308 16.56 -22.47 3.78
CA LEU A 308 16.19 -22.76 2.38
C LEU A 308 15.59 -21.50 1.73
N PRO A 309 16.42 -20.69 1.04
CA PRO A 309 15.93 -19.57 0.25
C PRO A 309 15.39 -20.07 -1.10
N ILE A 310 14.17 -19.66 -1.47
CA ILE A 310 13.50 -19.99 -2.73
C ILE A 310 13.20 -18.69 -3.46
N LEU A 311 13.89 -18.44 -4.58
CA LEU A 311 13.62 -17.30 -5.43
C LEU A 311 12.44 -17.60 -6.35
N GLY A 312 11.35 -16.84 -6.22
CA GLY A 312 10.17 -16.98 -7.06
C GLY A 312 8.93 -16.33 -6.48
N ASP A 313 7.84 -16.39 -7.24
CA ASP A 313 6.54 -15.88 -6.83
C ASP A 313 5.92 -16.72 -5.71
N ALA A 314 5.38 -16.07 -4.69
CA ALA A 314 4.83 -16.73 -3.51
C ALA A 314 3.57 -17.55 -3.84
N ALA A 315 2.69 -17.07 -4.74
CA ALA A 315 1.50 -17.80 -5.13
C ALA A 315 1.86 -19.10 -5.87
N SER A 316 2.79 -19.01 -6.82
CA SER A 316 3.31 -20.17 -7.55
C SER A 316 3.99 -21.19 -6.61
N ALA A 317 4.71 -20.70 -5.59
CA ALA A 317 5.34 -21.58 -4.60
C ALA A 317 4.31 -22.28 -3.70
N ILE A 318 3.22 -21.60 -3.32
CA ILE A 318 2.11 -22.20 -2.57
C ILE A 318 1.48 -23.35 -3.38
N ASP A 319 1.19 -23.13 -4.66
CA ASP A 319 0.62 -24.16 -5.54
C ASP A 319 1.56 -25.35 -5.68
N ALA A 320 2.85 -25.12 -5.89
CA ALA A 320 3.85 -26.15 -5.99
C ALA A 320 4.01 -26.97 -4.69
N LEU A 321 3.98 -26.30 -3.52
CA LEU A 321 4.02 -26.97 -2.21
C LEU A 321 2.75 -27.77 -1.94
N ASN A 322 1.56 -27.25 -2.31
CA ASN A 322 0.30 -27.97 -2.22
C ASN A 322 0.32 -29.28 -3.03
N ALA A 323 0.98 -29.25 -4.20
CA ALA A 323 1.13 -30.43 -5.04
C ALA A 323 2.21 -31.43 -4.54
N ALA A 324 3.25 -30.92 -3.86
CA ALA A 324 4.40 -31.74 -3.45
C ALA A 324 4.23 -32.41 -2.06
N ILE A 325 3.33 -31.87 -1.21
CA ILE A 325 3.09 -32.43 0.13
C ILE A 325 1.95 -33.45 0.04
N ASP A 326 2.26 -34.71 0.33
CA ASP A 326 1.29 -35.82 0.36
C ASP A 326 0.70 -35.97 1.78
N GLY A 327 -0.64 -36.07 1.85
CA GLY A 327 -1.38 -36.24 3.10
C GLY A 327 -1.36 -35.03 4.03
N ASP A 328 -1.96 -35.20 5.21
CA ASP A 328 -2.05 -34.15 6.22
C ASP A 328 -0.95 -34.32 7.26
N VAL A 329 -0.33 -33.22 7.64
CA VAL A 329 0.63 -33.17 8.72
C VAL A 329 -0.14 -33.05 10.04
N ALA A 330 0.04 -34.01 10.96
CA ALA A 330 -0.63 -33.99 12.25
C ALA A 330 0.03 -32.93 13.17
N ALA A 331 -0.55 -31.75 13.23
CA ALA A 331 -0.11 -30.66 14.09
C ALA A 331 -1.30 -30.02 14.82
N ASN A 332 -1.07 -29.49 16.03
CA ASN A 332 -2.07 -28.82 16.84
C ASN A 332 -2.21 -27.31 16.49
N GLY A 333 -2.17 -26.99 15.20
CA GLY A 333 -2.09 -25.60 14.73
C GLY A 333 -3.26 -24.73 15.15
N ALA A 334 -4.49 -25.26 15.11
CA ALA A 334 -5.69 -24.50 15.50
C ALA A 334 -5.63 -24.05 16.98
N ASP A 335 -5.18 -24.91 17.88
CA ASP A 335 -5.02 -24.57 19.32
C ASP A 335 -3.91 -23.55 19.53
N ARG A 336 -2.79 -23.69 18.80
CA ARG A 336 -1.66 -22.75 18.82
C ARG A 336 -2.09 -21.38 18.29
N ALA A 337 -2.83 -21.34 17.18
CA ALA A 337 -3.37 -20.10 16.62
C ALA A 337 -4.38 -19.44 17.58
N ALA A 338 -5.30 -20.23 18.15
CA ALA A 338 -6.29 -19.74 19.10
C ALA A 338 -5.63 -19.16 20.38
N LYS A 339 -4.59 -19.84 20.89
CA LYS A 339 -3.80 -19.32 22.01
C LYS A 339 -3.12 -17.99 21.65
N ALA A 340 -2.44 -17.93 20.51
CA ALA A 340 -1.73 -16.74 20.07
C ALA A 340 -2.69 -15.55 19.86
N ARG A 341 -3.89 -15.79 19.29
CA ARG A 341 -4.93 -14.75 19.15
C ARG A 341 -5.37 -14.19 20.50
N ARG A 342 -5.68 -15.05 21.47
CA ARG A 342 -6.10 -14.59 22.81
C ARG A 342 -4.99 -13.79 23.49
N ASP A 343 -3.79 -14.36 23.55
CA ASP A 343 -2.67 -13.74 24.23
C ASP A 343 -2.29 -12.38 23.58
N ALA A 344 -2.31 -12.30 22.24
CA ALA A 344 -2.05 -11.07 21.50
C ALA A 344 -3.15 -10.00 21.74
N PHE A 345 -4.43 -10.41 21.76
CA PHE A 345 -5.53 -9.50 22.06
C PHE A 345 -5.47 -8.98 23.49
N ASP A 346 -5.02 -9.83 24.44
CA ASP A 346 -4.80 -9.41 25.83
C ASP A 346 -3.60 -8.48 25.97
N GLU A 347 -2.53 -8.72 25.21
CA GLU A 347 -1.29 -7.94 25.23
C GLU A 347 -1.49 -6.48 24.80
N ILE A 348 -2.33 -6.21 23.78
CA ILE A 348 -2.55 -4.84 23.27
C ILE A 348 -3.29 -3.92 24.26
N GLY A 349 -3.87 -4.47 25.33
CA GLY A 349 -4.52 -3.70 26.38
C GLY A 349 -5.91 -3.15 26.02
N PRO A 350 -6.63 -2.58 27.00
CA PRO A 350 -8.04 -2.23 26.84
C PRO A 350 -8.29 -1.10 25.85
N GLU A 351 -7.41 -0.10 25.77
CA GLU A 351 -7.56 1.04 24.86
C GLU A 351 -7.45 0.60 23.40
N MET A 352 -6.39 -0.14 23.05
CA MET A 352 -6.22 -0.65 21.69
C MET A 352 -7.31 -1.66 21.31
N ARG A 353 -7.80 -2.47 22.28
CA ARG A 353 -8.96 -3.36 22.03
C ARG A 353 -10.22 -2.58 21.64
N ALA A 354 -10.53 -1.49 22.34
CA ALA A 354 -11.68 -0.66 22.00
C ALA A 354 -11.60 -0.07 20.58
N LEU A 355 -10.39 0.31 20.13
CA LEU A 355 -10.15 0.74 18.76
C LEU A 355 -10.31 -0.41 17.75
N CYS A 356 -9.86 -1.61 18.08
CA CYS A 356 -10.07 -2.81 17.26
C CYS A 356 -11.57 -3.16 17.17
N ASP A 357 -12.33 -3.01 18.26
CA ASP A 357 -13.78 -3.20 18.27
C ASP A 357 -14.48 -2.19 17.35
N THR A 358 -14.04 -0.92 17.34
CA THR A 358 -14.53 0.09 16.40
C THR A 358 -14.25 -0.31 14.94
N LEU A 359 -13.07 -0.82 14.63
CA LEU A 359 -12.76 -1.33 13.29
C LEU A 359 -13.63 -2.54 12.90
N ALA A 360 -13.89 -3.43 13.85
CA ALA A 360 -14.78 -4.57 13.63
C ALA A 360 -16.24 -4.11 13.42
N GLU A 361 -16.68 -3.07 14.11
CA GLU A 361 -17.98 -2.42 13.92
C GLU A 361 -18.10 -1.83 12.50
N VAL A 362 -17.07 -1.09 12.03
CA VAL A 362 -17.02 -0.55 10.65
C VAL A 362 -17.10 -1.68 9.63
N ARG A 363 -16.29 -2.74 9.77
CA ARG A 363 -16.33 -3.91 8.89
C ARG A 363 -17.70 -4.58 8.90
N GLY A 364 -18.31 -4.76 10.09
CA GLY A 364 -19.63 -5.38 10.24
C GLY A 364 -20.76 -4.56 9.61
N ALA A 365 -20.65 -3.23 9.64
CA ALA A 365 -21.62 -2.31 9.03
C ALA A 365 -21.58 -2.33 7.49
N VAL A 366 -20.37 -2.52 6.90
CA VAL A 366 -20.17 -2.57 5.44
C VAL A 366 -19.23 -3.74 5.09
N PRO A 367 -19.75 -4.98 5.09
CA PRO A 367 -18.96 -6.15 4.79
C PRO A 367 -18.32 -6.10 3.39
N GLY A 368 -17.07 -6.54 3.28
CA GLY A 368 -16.32 -6.57 2.02
C GLY A 368 -15.85 -5.21 1.52
N ALA A 369 -16.02 -4.14 2.30
CA ALA A 369 -15.52 -2.81 1.94
C ALA A 369 -13.99 -2.79 1.86
N ILE A 370 -13.45 -1.90 1.03
CA ILE A 370 -12.03 -1.55 1.07
C ILE A 370 -11.84 -0.49 2.15
N MET A 371 -11.00 -0.76 3.14
CA MET A 371 -10.68 0.15 4.24
C MET A 371 -9.27 0.71 4.05
N VAL A 372 -9.21 2.03 3.85
CA VAL A 372 -7.96 2.77 3.62
C VAL A 372 -7.66 3.64 4.82
N GLY A 373 -6.50 3.45 5.44
CA GLY A 373 -6.10 4.18 6.63
C GLY A 373 -5.05 5.25 6.40
N ASP A 374 -5.21 6.39 7.06
CA ASP A 374 -4.11 7.31 7.34
C ASP A 374 -3.41 6.88 8.63
N SER A 375 -2.37 7.59 9.06
CA SER A 375 -1.74 7.37 10.36
C SER A 375 -2.65 7.94 11.46
N ALA A 376 -3.47 7.09 12.08
CA ALA A 376 -4.45 7.43 13.11
C ALA A 376 -4.56 6.31 14.16
N GLN A 377 -5.02 6.62 15.37
CA GLN A 377 -5.10 5.64 16.46
C GLN A 377 -5.82 4.32 16.10
N PRO A 378 -7.01 4.32 15.44
CA PRO A 378 -7.64 3.08 15.03
C PRO A 378 -6.77 2.27 14.05
N ILE A 379 -5.98 2.94 13.21
CA ILE A 379 -5.10 2.29 12.24
C ILE A 379 -3.90 1.63 12.93
N TYR A 380 -3.31 2.30 13.91
CA TYR A 380 -2.24 1.68 14.73
C TYR A 380 -2.74 0.45 15.47
N ALA A 381 -3.92 0.54 16.10
CA ALA A 381 -4.54 -0.61 16.74
C ALA A 381 -4.83 -1.75 15.74
N GLY A 382 -5.34 -1.43 14.56
CA GLY A 382 -5.60 -2.39 13.50
C GLY A 382 -4.33 -3.06 12.97
N ASN A 383 -3.22 -2.34 12.89
CA ASN A 383 -1.93 -2.93 12.53
C ASN A 383 -1.43 -3.90 13.60
N LEU A 384 -1.72 -3.65 14.89
CA LEU A 384 -1.43 -4.59 15.96
C LEU A 384 -2.33 -5.81 15.93
N TYR A 385 -3.65 -5.62 15.85
CA TYR A 385 -4.61 -6.73 15.87
C TYR A 385 -5.91 -6.35 15.15
N TYR A 386 -6.11 -6.88 13.95
CA TYR A 386 -7.35 -6.72 13.21
C TYR A 386 -7.47 -7.76 12.10
N ASP A 387 -8.63 -8.40 11.99
CA ASP A 387 -8.94 -9.31 10.91
C ASP A 387 -9.92 -8.67 9.93
N HIS A 388 -9.57 -8.67 8.64
CA HIS A 388 -10.37 -8.05 7.59
C HIS A 388 -11.03 -9.13 6.71
N ASP A 389 -12.23 -8.86 6.23
CA ASP A 389 -13.06 -9.82 5.51
C ASP A 389 -12.80 -9.88 3.99
N ARG A 390 -11.78 -9.13 3.51
CA ARG A 390 -11.40 -9.08 2.10
C ARG A 390 -9.87 -9.07 1.94
N PRO A 391 -9.27 -10.03 1.21
CA PRO A 391 -7.85 -9.98 0.89
C PRO A 391 -7.49 -8.70 0.14
N GLY A 392 -6.44 -7.98 0.60
CA GLY A 392 -6.04 -6.70 0.03
C GLY A 392 -7.01 -5.54 0.25
N GLY A 393 -8.08 -5.74 1.03
CA GLY A 393 -9.05 -4.71 1.39
C GLY A 393 -8.65 -3.85 2.59
N TRP A 394 -7.57 -4.15 3.27
CA TRP A 394 -7.00 -3.37 4.37
C TRP A 394 -5.60 -2.89 4.01
N PHE A 395 -5.41 -1.59 3.90
CA PHE A 395 -4.09 -0.98 3.73
C PHE A 395 -4.06 0.45 4.26
N ASN A 396 -2.88 0.92 4.65
CA ASN A 396 -2.73 2.22 5.28
C ASN A 396 -1.30 2.76 5.15
N ALA A 397 -1.11 4.03 5.55
CA ALA A 397 0.19 4.68 5.55
C ALA A 397 1.11 4.25 6.69
N ALA A 398 0.55 3.75 7.79
CA ALA A 398 1.31 3.43 9.01
C ALA A 398 2.05 2.08 8.90
N THR A 399 2.61 1.81 7.73
CA THR A 399 3.38 0.60 7.42
C THR A 399 4.80 0.96 6.98
N GLY A 400 5.56 1.16 6.48
CA GLY A 400 6.98 1.40 6.19
C GLY A 400 7.38 2.87 6.20
N PHE A 401 6.69 3.74 5.46
CA PHE A 401 7.08 5.14 5.30
C PHE A 401 6.36 6.10 6.26
N GLY A 402 5.10 5.83 6.58
CA GLY A 402 4.36 6.57 7.59
C GLY A 402 3.88 7.96 7.16
N ALA A 403 3.53 8.14 5.89
CA ALA A 403 3.16 9.44 5.36
C ALA A 403 1.76 9.88 5.81
N LEU A 404 1.65 11.01 6.50
CA LEU A 404 0.38 11.68 6.80
C LEU A 404 -0.26 12.25 5.52
N GLY A 405 -1.59 12.29 5.49
CA GLY A 405 -2.36 12.78 4.34
C GLY A 405 -2.56 11.74 3.23
N TYR A 406 -2.19 10.50 3.49
CA TYR A 406 -2.34 9.37 2.58
C TYR A 406 -3.80 8.93 2.39
N GLY A 407 -4.57 8.85 3.48
CA GLY A 407 -5.85 8.15 3.52
C GLY A 407 -6.86 8.64 2.49
N ILE A 408 -7.14 9.95 2.45
CA ILE A 408 -8.15 10.54 1.56
C ILE A 408 -7.81 10.28 0.07
N PRO A 409 -6.63 10.66 -0.46
CA PRO A 409 -6.33 10.44 -1.87
C PRO A 409 -6.15 8.95 -2.21
N ALA A 410 -5.61 8.12 -1.34
CA ALA A 410 -5.50 6.68 -1.60
C ALA A 410 -6.88 6.01 -1.67
N ALA A 411 -7.85 6.44 -0.86
CA ALA A 411 -9.24 5.98 -0.96
C ALA A 411 -9.89 6.37 -2.30
N ILE A 412 -9.56 7.55 -2.85
CA ILE A 412 -10.01 7.96 -4.18
C ILE A 412 -9.45 6.99 -5.24
N GLY A 413 -8.16 6.70 -5.19
CA GLY A 413 -7.53 5.72 -6.09
C GLY A 413 -8.17 4.33 -5.98
N ALA A 414 -8.42 3.86 -4.76
CA ALA A 414 -9.08 2.59 -4.50
C ALA A 414 -10.51 2.52 -5.08
N ALA A 415 -11.31 3.57 -4.90
CA ALA A 415 -12.67 3.62 -5.43
C ALA A 415 -12.72 3.66 -6.96
N LEU A 416 -11.73 4.31 -7.59
CA LEU A 416 -11.58 4.31 -9.05
C LEU A 416 -11.21 2.92 -9.60
N ALA A 417 -10.42 2.16 -8.84
CA ALA A 417 -10.01 0.81 -9.20
C ALA A 417 -11.09 -0.25 -8.99
N ALA A 418 -12.03 -0.02 -8.06
CA ALA A 418 -13.11 -0.94 -7.72
C ALA A 418 -14.46 -0.19 -7.58
N PRO A 419 -15.05 0.30 -8.69
CA PRO A 419 -16.22 1.18 -8.66
C PRO A 419 -17.46 0.57 -8.00
N ASP A 420 -17.56 -0.75 -7.98
CA ASP A 420 -18.71 -1.49 -7.40
C ASP A 420 -18.45 -1.91 -5.95
N THR A 421 -17.32 -1.53 -5.36
CA THR A 421 -16.96 -1.89 -3.98
C THR A 421 -16.99 -0.64 -3.09
N PRO A 422 -17.69 -0.67 -1.96
CA PRO A 422 -17.64 0.43 -1.00
C PRO A 422 -16.21 0.69 -0.51
N VAL A 423 -15.85 1.95 -0.40
CA VAL A 423 -14.55 2.36 0.14
C VAL A 423 -14.76 3.19 1.40
N ILE A 424 -14.05 2.86 2.45
CA ILE A 424 -14.05 3.58 3.72
C ILE A 424 -12.64 4.10 3.98
N CYS A 425 -12.52 5.42 4.08
CA CYS A 425 -11.28 6.09 4.47
C CYS A 425 -11.32 6.36 5.97
N ILE A 426 -10.29 6.00 6.71
CA ILE A 426 -10.15 6.31 8.13
C ILE A 426 -8.93 7.21 8.30
N ALA A 427 -9.13 8.46 8.70
CA ALA A 427 -8.05 9.44 8.91
C ALA A 427 -8.21 10.13 10.26
N GLY A 428 -7.10 10.45 10.92
CA GLY A 428 -7.11 11.32 12.09
C GLY A 428 -7.40 12.77 11.69
N ASP A 429 -7.92 13.56 12.62
CA ASP A 429 -8.16 14.99 12.40
C ASP A 429 -6.90 15.75 11.97
N GLY A 430 -5.74 15.41 12.53
CA GLY A 430 -4.45 15.98 12.14
C GLY A 430 -4.01 15.52 10.75
N GLY A 431 -4.06 14.21 10.45
CA GLY A 431 -3.65 13.66 9.16
C GLY A 431 -4.54 14.11 8.01
N ALA A 432 -5.85 14.19 8.22
CA ALA A 432 -6.81 14.64 7.21
C ALA A 432 -6.51 16.06 6.70
N GLN A 433 -5.99 16.95 7.54
CA GLN A 433 -5.67 18.34 7.16
C GLN A 433 -4.61 18.44 6.06
N PHE A 434 -3.75 17.43 5.89
CA PHE A 434 -2.75 17.40 4.81
C PHE A 434 -3.38 17.24 3.42
N SER A 435 -4.60 16.69 3.33
CA SER A 435 -5.21 16.33 2.04
C SER A 435 -6.71 16.66 1.94
N LEU A 436 -7.26 17.50 2.82
CA LEU A 436 -8.66 17.96 2.76
C LEU A 436 -9.12 18.44 1.38
N PRO A 437 -8.30 19.18 0.59
CA PRO A 437 -8.71 19.60 -0.75
C PRO A 437 -9.09 18.44 -1.68
N GLU A 438 -8.57 17.23 -1.43
CA GLU A 438 -8.87 16.05 -2.26
C GLU A 438 -10.32 15.52 -2.06
N LEU A 439 -11.02 15.94 -1.01
CA LEU A 439 -12.47 15.70 -0.88
C LEU A 439 -13.22 16.20 -2.12
N MET A 440 -12.80 17.35 -2.68
CA MET A 440 -13.38 17.87 -3.91
C MET A 440 -13.06 17.03 -5.15
N CYS A 441 -11.97 16.26 -5.14
CA CYS A 441 -11.71 15.28 -6.20
C CYS A 441 -12.73 14.13 -6.11
N ALA A 442 -13.00 13.60 -4.91
CA ALA A 442 -14.02 12.57 -4.71
C ALA A 442 -15.42 13.03 -5.12
N VAL A 443 -15.77 14.29 -4.82
CA VAL A 443 -17.04 14.91 -5.24
C VAL A 443 -17.13 15.03 -6.76
N GLN A 444 -16.07 15.54 -7.41
CA GLN A 444 -16.01 15.71 -8.86
C GLN A 444 -16.16 14.36 -9.58
N GLU A 445 -15.48 13.34 -9.09
CA GLU A 445 -15.51 11.98 -9.66
C GLU A 445 -16.75 11.17 -9.21
N LYS A 446 -17.58 11.70 -8.30
CA LYS A 446 -18.80 11.08 -7.74
C LYS A 446 -18.55 9.70 -7.13
N LEU A 447 -17.47 9.55 -6.39
CA LEU A 447 -17.02 8.27 -5.87
C LEU A 447 -17.78 7.87 -4.59
N PRO A 448 -18.19 6.60 -4.42
CA PRO A 448 -18.89 6.11 -3.24
C PRO A 448 -17.93 5.87 -2.08
N ILE A 449 -17.34 6.92 -1.54
CA ILE A 449 -16.37 6.87 -0.44
C ILE A 449 -16.99 7.45 0.80
N CYS A 450 -16.90 6.73 1.92
CA CYS A 450 -17.20 7.28 3.24
C CYS A 450 -15.89 7.66 3.94
N PHE A 451 -15.69 8.97 4.20
CA PHE A 451 -14.55 9.49 4.93
C PHE A 451 -14.88 9.55 6.42
N LEU A 452 -14.26 8.68 7.23
CA LEU A 452 -14.33 8.67 8.69
C LEU A 452 -13.17 9.48 9.25
N ILE A 453 -13.46 10.60 9.90
CA ILE A 453 -12.45 11.44 10.56
C ILE A 453 -12.46 11.14 12.05
N TRP A 454 -11.40 10.50 12.53
CA TRP A 454 -11.15 10.24 13.94
C TRP A 454 -10.62 11.53 14.59
N ASN A 455 -11.55 12.29 15.21
CA ASN A 455 -11.22 13.58 15.82
C ASN A 455 -10.95 13.40 17.32
N ASN A 456 -9.67 13.33 17.69
CA ASN A 456 -9.19 13.32 19.07
C ASN A 456 -8.42 14.61 19.46
N HIS A 457 -8.55 15.66 18.63
CA HIS A 457 -7.97 16.99 18.83
C HIS A 457 -6.44 17.00 18.86
N GLY A 458 -5.78 16.26 17.99
CA GLY A 458 -4.33 16.39 17.81
C GLY A 458 -3.57 15.10 17.48
N TYR A 459 -2.24 15.18 17.63
CA TYR A 459 -1.32 14.06 17.38
C TYR A 459 -1.10 13.26 18.68
N GLN A 460 -2.16 12.63 19.18
CA GLN A 460 -2.17 11.99 20.50
C GLN A 460 -1.08 10.91 20.66
N GLU A 461 -0.80 10.13 19.62
CA GLU A 461 0.23 9.08 19.65
C GLU A 461 1.64 9.67 19.89
N ILE A 462 1.90 10.84 19.29
CA ILE A 462 3.17 11.54 19.49
C ILE A 462 3.21 12.19 20.86
N ALA A 463 2.08 12.74 21.35
CA ALA A 463 1.99 13.28 22.70
C ALA A 463 2.29 12.20 23.75
N THR A 464 1.68 11.02 23.62
CA THR A 464 1.97 9.87 24.50
C THR A 464 3.45 9.47 24.43
N SER A 465 4.01 9.36 23.24
CA SER A 465 5.44 9.02 23.06
C SER A 465 6.38 10.04 23.71
N MET A 466 6.03 11.35 23.68
CA MET A 466 6.81 12.39 24.37
C MET A 466 6.75 12.21 25.89
N VAL A 467 5.56 11.93 26.44
CA VAL A 467 5.39 11.68 27.89
C VAL A 467 6.19 10.46 28.32
N ASP A 468 6.09 9.35 27.59
CA ASP A 468 6.81 8.11 27.88
C ASP A 468 8.33 8.30 27.83
N ALA A 469 8.81 9.18 26.95
CA ALA A 469 10.20 9.57 26.87
C ALA A 469 10.63 10.62 27.93
N GLY A 470 9.71 11.08 28.80
CA GLY A 470 9.98 12.11 29.78
C GLY A 470 10.19 13.52 29.18
N VAL A 471 9.64 13.75 27.98
CA VAL A 471 9.72 15.03 27.26
C VAL A 471 8.39 15.77 27.40
N SER A 472 8.45 17.09 27.62
CA SER A 472 7.24 17.92 27.64
C SER A 472 6.55 17.90 26.28
N VAL A 473 5.23 17.75 26.26
CA VAL A 473 4.45 17.73 25.02
C VAL A 473 4.46 19.13 24.35
N VAL A 474 4.90 19.19 23.10
CA VAL A 474 4.96 20.42 22.30
C VAL A 474 4.53 20.13 20.86
N GLY A 475 3.63 20.95 20.29
CA GLY A 475 3.23 20.87 18.89
C GLY A 475 2.32 19.71 18.54
N CYS A 476 1.71 19.05 19.53
CA CYS A 476 0.83 17.90 19.32
C CYS A 476 -0.65 18.24 19.34
N ASP A 477 -1.01 19.52 19.47
CA ASP A 477 -2.36 20.06 19.63
C ASP A 477 -2.81 21.01 18.51
N PRO A 478 -2.62 20.68 17.22
CA PRO A 478 -3.13 21.50 16.14
C PRO A 478 -4.67 21.55 16.23
N THR A 479 -5.23 22.77 16.20
CA THR A 479 -6.69 22.93 16.23
C THR A 479 -7.31 22.30 14.99
N PRO A 480 -8.24 21.32 15.12
CA PRO A 480 -8.92 20.77 13.97
C PRO A 480 -9.91 21.80 13.37
N PRO A 481 -10.16 21.74 12.05
CA PRO A 481 -11.22 22.55 11.45
C PRO A 481 -12.60 22.07 11.91
N ASP A 482 -13.62 22.92 11.73
CA ASP A 482 -15.01 22.45 11.81
C ASP A 482 -15.33 21.56 10.60
N PHE A 483 -15.31 20.24 10.81
CA PHE A 483 -15.53 19.26 9.74
C PHE A 483 -16.96 19.33 9.17
N ALA A 484 -17.95 19.82 9.92
CA ALA A 484 -19.28 20.09 9.38
C ALA A 484 -19.24 21.22 8.35
N ALA A 485 -18.52 22.30 8.65
CA ALA A 485 -18.33 23.41 7.71
C ALA A 485 -17.49 22.98 6.48
N VAL A 486 -16.48 22.14 6.67
CA VAL A 486 -15.70 21.54 5.57
C VAL A 486 -16.62 20.72 4.67
N ALA A 487 -17.41 19.80 5.22
CA ALA A 487 -18.36 18.99 4.46
C ALA A 487 -19.36 19.86 3.70
N GLN A 488 -19.95 20.87 4.36
CA GLN A 488 -20.86 21.81 3.73
C GLN A 488 -20.22 22.56 2.56
N SER A 489 -18.99 23.03 2.70
CA SER A 489 -18.27 23.74 1.64
C SER A 489 -17.96 22.86 0.44
N CYS A 490 -17.78 21.55 0.65
CA CYS A 490 -17.55 20.56 -0.39
C CYS A 490 -18.86 19.97 -0.95
N GLY A 491 -20.02 20.31 -0.39
CA GLY A 491 -21.30 19.71 -0.78
C GLY A 491 -21.45 18.25 -0.38
N LEU A 492 -20.75 17.81 0.67
CA LEU A 492 -20.79 16.44 1.19
C LEU A 492 -21.90 16.29 2.24
N PRO A 493 -22.70 15.21 2.22
CA PRO A 493 -23.46 14.78 3.38
C PRO A 493 -22.54 14.58 4.59
N PHE A 494 -23.04 14.98 5.77
CA PHE A 494 -22.24 14.98 7.00
C PHE A 494 -23.00 14.33 8.15
N TRP A 495 -22.28 13.51 8.92
CA TRP A 495 -22.75 12.96 10.20
C TRP A 495 -21.68 13.15 11.26
N ARG A 496 -22.15 13.20 12.50
CA ARG A 496 -21.28 13.21 13.68
C ARG A 496 -21.73 12.11 14.63
N CYS A 497 -20.80 11.31 15.11
CA CYS A 497 -21.05 10.28 16.11
C CYS A 497 -19.94 10.29 17.17
N ASP A 498 -20.15 9.51 18.22
CA ASP A 498 -19.16 9.21 19.26
C ASP A 498 -18.71 7.73 19.14
N THR A 499 -17.82 7.32 20.04
CA THR A 499 -17.27 5.96 20.09
C THR A 499 -18.10 4.98 20.92
N ARG A 500 -19.38 5.31 21.25
CA ARG A 500 -20.28 4.35 21.89
C ARG A 500 -20.52 3.14 20.99
N PRO A 501 -20.70 1.94 21.55
CA PRO A 501 -21.00 0.75 20.75
C PRO A 501 -22.21 0.98 19.83
N GLY A 502 -22.05 0.71 18.53
CA GLY A 502 -23.07 0.92 17.51
C GLY A 502 -23.15 2.34 16.92
N GLY A 503 -22.51 3.33 17.53
CA GLY A 503 -22.60 4.74 17.09
C GLY A 503 -21.96 4.96 15.71
N VAL A 504 -20.82 4.36 15.47
CA VAL A 504 -20.13 4.43 14.17
C VAL A 504 -20.89 3.66 13.09
N ALA A 505 -21.41 2.48 13.42
CA ALA A 505 -22.22 1.68 12.48
C ALA A 505 -23.49 2.39 12.05
N GLU A 506 -24.22 3.02 12.98
CA GLU A 506 -25.43 3.80 12.69
C GLU A 506 -25.14 4.94 11.70
N ALA A 507 -24.09 5.73 11.97
CA ALA A 507 -23.69 6.84 11.11
C ALA A 507 -23.24 6.34 9.73
N LEU A 508 -22.47 5.25 9.69
CA LEU A 508 -21.97 4.66 8.46
C LEU A 508 -23.10 4.09 7.59
N GLN A 509 -24.07 3.39 8.19
CA GLN A 509 -25.25 2.89 7.47
C GLN A 509 -26.08 4.04 6.88
N ALA A 510 -26.27 5.15 7.62
CA ALA A 510 -26.94 6.34 7.11
C ALA A 510 -26.19 6.96 5.92
N ALA A 511 -24.86 7.03 5.99
CA ALA A 511 -24.01 7.53 4.91
C ALA A 511 -24.07 6.64 3.66
N MET A 512 -24.05 5.32 3.83
CA MET A 512 -24.17 4.36 2.72
C MET A 512 -25.53 4.45 2.01
N VAL A 513 -26.62 4.71 2.74
CA VAL A 513 -27.95 4.94 2.15
C VAL A 513 -28.01 6.24 1.36
N ALA A 514 -27.32 7.29 1.81
CA ALA A 514 -27.27 8.56 1.08
C ALA A 514 -26.54 8.44 -0.27
N GLY A 515 -25.59 7.51 -0.38
CA GLY A 515 -24.80 7.28 -1.59
C GLY A 515 -23.81 8.40 -1.89
N GLY A 516 -22.86 8.14 -2.79
CA GLY A 516 -21.81 9.08 -3.17
C GLY A 516 -20.78 9.35 -2.05
N PRO A 517 -19.91 10.35 -2.23
CA PRO A 517 -18.92 10.70 -1.21
C PRO A 517 -19.61 11.35 0.00
N SER A 518 -19.16 10.98 1.20
CA SER A 518 -19.74 11.42 2.47
C SER A 518 -18.67 11.58 3.54
N LEU A 519 -18.92 12.39 4.57
CA LEU A 519 -18.01 12.63 5.68
C LEU A 519 -18.69 12.35 7.01
N ILE A 520 -18.04 11.54 7.84
CA ILE A 520 -18.44 11.26 9.21
C ILE A 520 -17.32 11.71 10.15
N GLU A 521 -17.63 12.57 11.10
CA GLU A 521 -16.74 12.91 12.21
C GLU A 521 -17.04 12.02 13.41
N ILE A 522 -16.04 11.25 13.81
CA ILE A 522 -16.08 10.46 15.05
C ILE A 522 -15.43 11.28 16.14
N GLN A 523 -16.21 11.74 17.11
CA GLN A 523 -15.70 12.45 18.27
C GLN A 523 -15.07 11.46 19.25
N ALA A 524 -13.76 11.31 19.18
CA ALA A 524 -13.00 10.51 20.10
C ALA A 524 -12.56 11.35 21.31
N GLN A 525 -12.52 10.73 22.48
CA GLN A 525 -11.95 11.39 23.67
C GLN A 525 -10.44 11.48 23.49
N PRO A 526 -9.81 12.63 23.79
CA PRO A 526 -8.37 12.67 23.89
C PRO A 526 -7.90 11.66 24.93
N SER A 527 -6.84 10.90 24.61
CA SER A 527 -6.20 10.08 25.65
C SER A 527 -5.70 10.99 26.77
N PRO A 528 -5.89 10.65 28.05
CA PRO A 528 -5.30 11.42 29.14
C PRO A 528 -3.78 11.33 29.03
N VAL A 529 -3.14 12.47 28.72
CA VAL A 529 -1.69 12.61 28.58
C VAL A 529 -1.13 13.21 29.90
#